data_9625cc2e23b5813a14e34e00e4a17cf1
#
_entry.id   9625cc2e23b5813a14e34e00e4a17cf1
#
_cell.length_a   1.000
_cell.length_b   1.000
_cell.length_c   1.000
_cell.angle_alpha   90.00
_cell.angle_beta   90.00
_cell.angle_gamma   90.00
#
_symmetry.space_group_name_H-M   'P 1'
#
loop_
_entity.id
_entity.type
_entity.pdbx_description
1 polymer ?
#
loop_
_entity_poly.entity_id
_entity_poly.type
_entity_poly.pdbx_seq_one_letter_code
_entity_poly.pdbx_strand_id
1 'polypeptide(L)'
;MAVTRLLDLIVLVLLATVVLLPRPDASVKPALSLDPERRARVAELQSLLVGRPDNVDASLELANIFLDGHRPDWALATVTAAVKYHPNDYRVHHVRAIAYADRFEGEPAFAAAQRAAELCDATPPPAGAPVCGDAARSRLALLSATLEQVAKVDMKKQPYIAKDRIMKSLHPTFIPKPKPPAAKAPPASPKP
;
A
#
# COMPACT_ATOMS: atom_id res chain seq x y z
N MET A 1 63.19 4.43 -0.47
CA MET A 1 62.52 4.89 -1.70
C MET A 1 61.47 3.89 -2.26
N ALA A 2 61.61 2.57 -2.05
CA ALA A 2 60.60 1.61 -2.55
C ALA A 2 59.26 1.61 -1.76
N VAL A 3 59.34 1.80 -0.45
CA VAL A 3 58.18 1.79 0.46
C VAL A 3 57.24 2.97 0.25
N THR A 4 57.79 4.16 -0.04
CA THR A 4 56.97 5.35 -0.34
C THR A 4 56.19 5.20 -1.63
N ARG A 5 56.77 4.63 -2.69
CA ARG A 5 56.10 4.39 -3.95
C ARG A 5 54.97 3.33 -3.82
N LEU A 6 55.15 2.34 -2.95
CA LEU A 6 54.12 1.33 -2.69
C LEU A 6 52.90 1.94 -1.96
N LEU A 7 53.17 2.82 -0.99
CA LEU A 7 52.13 3.57 -0.27
C LEU A 7 51.31 4.48 -1.20
N ASP A 8 52.01 5.22 -2.07
CA ASP A 8 51.35 6.08 -3.06
C ASP A 8 50.46 5.29 -4.02
N LEU A 9 50.89 4.11 -4.43
CA LEU A 9 50.13 3.24 -5.31
C LEU A 9 48.88 2.66 -4.61
N ILE A 10 48.99 2.30 -3.34
CA ILE A 10 47.85 1.84 -2.53
C ILE A 10 46.80 2.96 -2.36
N VAL A 11 47.27 4.18 -2.05
CA VAL A 11 46.36 5.34 -1.91
C VAL A 11 45.64 5.65 -3.23
N LEU A 12 46.38 5.58 -4.36
CA LEU A 12 45.79 5.81 -5.69
C LEU A 12 44.77 4.76 -6.07
N VAL A 13 45.01 3.48 -5.76
CA VAL A 13 44.05 2.40 -5.99
C VAL A 13 42.82 2.57 -5.10
N LEU A 14 42.99 2.93 -3.83
CA LEU A 14 41.87 3.19 -2.92
C LEU A 14 41.03 4.39 -3.38
N LEU A 15 41.67 5.48 -3.83
CA LEU A 15 40.95 6.62 -4.40
C LEU A 15 40.21 6.25 -5.70
N ALA A 16 40.84 5.48 -6.57
CA ALA A 16 40.19 4.99 -7.80
C ALA A 16 39.02 4.08 -7.51
N THR A 17 39.12 3.20 -6.51
CA THR A 17 37.98 2.34 -6.12
C THR A 17 36.82 3.15 -5.54
N VAL A 18 37.08 4.18 -4.75
CA VAL A 18 36.01 5.07 -4.21
C VAL A 18 35.34 5.88 -5.34
N VAL A 19 36.08 6.28 -6.36
CA VAL A 19 35.52 7.04 -7.51
C VAL A 19 34.80 6.13 -8.51
N LEU A 20 35.29 4.90 -8.71
CA LEU A 20 34.71 3.91 -9.63
C LEU A 20 33.63 3.04 -9.01
N LEU A 21 33.51 3.00 -7.67
CA LEU A 21 32.33 2.40 -7.06
C LEU A 21 31.09 3.11 -7.60
N PRO A 22 30.16 2.36 -8.24
CA PRO A 22 28.90 2.95 -8.63
C PRO A 22 28.34 3.61 -7.36
N ARG A 23 28.28 4.94 -7.37
CA ARG A 23 27.57 5.66 -6.32
C ARG A 23 26.21 5.00 -6.28
N PRO A 24 25.75 4.46 -5.13
CA PRO A 24 24.39 4.01 -5.05
C PRO A 24 23.57 5.18 -5.59
N ASP A 25 22.89 4.95 -6.71
CA ASP A 25 22.06 5.97 -7.31
C ASP A 25 21.26 6.57 -6.18
N ALA A 26 21.65 7.77 -5.79
CA ALA A 26 20.88 8.61 -4.93
C ALA A 26 19.67 9.11 -5.76
N SER A 27 18.94 8.20 -6.37
CA SER A 27 17.51 8.35 -6.52
C SER A 27 16.98 8.38 -5.08
N VAL A 28 17.34 9.45 -4.39
CA VAL A 28 16.67 9.86 -3.16
C VAL A 28 15.22 9.89 -3.58
N LYS A 29 14.53 8.77 -3.31
CA LYS A 29 13.08 8.74 -3.44
C LYS A 29 12.63 9.98 -2.71
N PRO A 30 11.89 10.88 -3.36
CA PRO A 30 11.64 12.21 -2.81
C PRO A 30 11.22 12.04 -1.37
N ALA A 31 11.91 12.77 -0.48
CA ALA A 31 11.57 12.77 0.93
C ALA A 31 10.05 12.92 1.00
N LEU A 32 9.40 12.09 1.82
CA LEU A 32 7.97 12.06 1.98
C LEU A 32 7.44 13.50 1.92
N SER A 33 6.82 13.91 0.80
CA SER A 33 6.37 15.28 0.59
C SER A 33 5.07 15.51 1.36
N LEU A 34 5.12 15.15 2.66
CA LEU A 34 4.07 15.45 3.59
C LEU A 34 4.11 16.94 3.94
N ASP A 35 2.95 17.53 4.04
CA ASP A 35 2.81 18.83 4.67
C ASP A 35 3.31 18.78 6.13
N PRO A 36 3.61 19.93 6.75
CA PRO A 36 4.17 19.99 8.11
C PRO A 36 3.28 19.30 9.15
N GLU A 37 1.96 19.39 9.00
CA GLU A 37 0.99 18.80 9.92
C GLU A 37 1.05 17.27 9.87
N ARG A 38 1.02 16.69 8.67
CA ARG A 38 1.15 15.24 8.49
C ARG A 38 2.50 14.72 8.98
N ARG A 39 3.59 15.49 8.82
CA ARG A 39 4.90 15.13 9.39
C ARG A 39 4.88 15.07 10.90
N ALA A 40 4.28 16.07 11.55
CA ALA A 40 4.10 16.09 13.00
C ALA A 40 3.27 14.89 13.46
N ARG A 41 2.18 14.57 12.75
CA ARG A 41 1.33 13.41 13.06
C ARG A 41 2.08 12.08 12.91
N VAL A 42 2.92 11.93 11.88
CA VAL A 42 3.79 10.73 11.73
C VAL A 42 4.71 10.57 12.93
N ALA A 43 5.38 11.66 13.36
CA ALA A 43 6.30 11.62 14.51
C ALA A 43 5.55 11.26 15.82
N GLU A 44 4.36 11.81 16.03
CA GLU A 44 3.50 11.49 17.17
C GLU A 44 3.11 9.99 17.18
N LEU A 45 2.61 9.47 16.05
CA LEU A 45 2.22 8.07 15.93
C LEU A 45 3.40 7.12 16.12
N GLN A 46 4.57 7.46 15.56
CA GLN A 46 5.79 6.67 15.78
C GLN A 46 6.20 6.66 17.26
N SER A 47 6.15 7.80 17.93
CA SER A 47 6.43 7.89 19.38
C SER A 47 5.45 7.04 20.19
N LEU A 48 4.16 7.10 19.84
CA LEU A 48 3.13 6.30 20.46
C LEU A 48 3.38 4.79 20.31
N LEU A 49 3.77 4.36 19.10
CA LEU A 49 4.04 2.95 18.81
C LEU A 49 5.34 2.43 19.46
N VAL A 50 6.31 3.29 19.77
CA VAL A 50 7.47 2.91 20.58
C VAL A 50 7.02 2.51 22.00
N GLY A 51 6.09 3.27 22.60
CA GLY A 51 5.58 2.98 23.94
C GLY A 51 4.48 1.90 23.98
N ARG A 52 3.70 1.76 22.91
CA ARG A 52 2.59 0.81 22.77
C ARG A 52 2.57 0.20 21.38
N PRO A 53 3.42 -0.80 21.13
CA PRO A 53 3.54 -1.42 19.79
C PRO A 53 2.29 -2.24 19.40
N ASP A 54 1.42 -2.53 20.34
CA ASP A 54 0.13 -3.20 20.19
C ASP A 54 -1.03 -2.26 19.85
N ASN A 55 -0.80 -0.95 19.72
CA ASN A 55 -1.85 -0.01 19.34
C ASN A 55 -2.18 -0.13 17.84
N VAL A 56 -3.21 -0.92 17.54
CA VAL A 56 -3.63 -1.22 16.16
C VAL A 56 -4.12 0.03 15.42
N ASP A 57 -4.85 0.92 16.08
CA ASP A 57 -5.43 2.10 15.44
C ASP A 57 -4.32 3.09 15.04
N ALA A 58 -3.31 3.29 15.90
CA ALA A 58 -2.14 4.09 15.56
C ALA A 58 -1.33 3.48 14.40
N SER A 59 -1.19 2.15 14.37
CA SER A 59 -0.52 1.43 13.28
C SER A 59 -1.27 1.59 11.95
N LEU A 60 -2.59 1.49 11.97
CA LEU A 60 -3.43 1.65 10.77
C LEU A 60 -3.40 3.10 10.26
N GLU A 61 -3.50 4.07 11.16
CA GLU A 61 -3.40 5.49 10.78
C GLU A 61 -2.04 5.81 10.16
N LEU A 62 -0.95 5.39 10.80
CA LEU A 62 0.41 5.59 10.29
C LEU A 62 0.61 4.94 8.92
N ALA A 63 0.12 3.71 8.74
CA ALA A 63 0.22 3.00 7.47
C ALA A 63 -0.58 3.71 6.36
N ASN A 64 -1.78 4.22 6.67
CA ASN A 64 -2.57 4.98 5.70
C ASN A 64 -1.88 6.29 5.29
N ILE A 65 -1.25 7.02 6.24
CA ILE A 65 -0.47 8.22 5.91
C ILE A 65 0.69 7.87 4.96
N PHE A 66 1.34 6.71 5.15
CA PHE A 66 2.39 6.26 4.24
C PHE A 66 1.86 5.86 2.87
N LEU A 67 0.69 5.22 2.77
CA LEU A 67 0.04 4.92 1.49
C LEU A 67 -0.34 6.19 0.74
N ASP A 68 -0.94 7.16 1.41
CA ASP A 68 -1.26 8.47 0.84
C ASP A 68 0.00 9.20 0.33
N GLY A 69 1.13 9.00 1.02
CA GLY A 69 2.43 9.53 0.64
C GLY A 69 3.17 8.69 -0.40
N HIS A 70 2.52 7.71 -1.04
CA HIS A 70 3.13 6.78 -2.00
C HIS A 70 4.36 6.05 -1.46
N ARG A 71 4.31 5.66 -0.18
CA ARG A 71 5.37 4.91 0.51
C ARG A 71 4.87 3.53 0.99
N PRO A 72 4.47 2.66 0.05
CA PRO A 72 3.90 1.36 0.39
C PRO A 72 4.87 0.45 1.17
N ASP A 73 6.19 0.63 0.99
CA ASP A 73 7.19 -0.11 1.76
C ASP A 73 7.09 0.18 3.26
N TRP A 74 6.91 1.45 3.63
CA TRP A 74 6.77 1.87 5.04
C TRP A 74 5.42 1.47 5.60
N ALA A 75 4.36 1.59 4.81
CA ALA A 75 3.05 1.09 5.18
C ALA A 75 3.09 -0.42 5.46
N LEU A 76 3.72 -1.20 4.55
CA LEU A 76 3.85 -2.64 4.70
C LEU A 76 4.65 -3.02 5.94
N ALA A 77 5.76 -2.33 6.23
CA ALA A 77 6.55 -2.55 7.44
C ALA A 77 5.70 -2.32 8.70
N THR A 78 4.94 -1.21 8.73
CA THR A 78 4.06 -0.84 9.85
C THR A 78 2.97 -1.89 10.07
N VAL A 79 2.23 -2.29 9.03
CA VAL A 79 1.15 -3.29 9.20
C VAL A 79 1.69 -4.69 9.47
N THR A 80 2.87 -5.04 8.96
CA THR A 80 3.51 -6.33 9.27
C THR A 80 3.88 -6.42 10.75
N ALA A 81 4.30 -5.31 11.36
CA ALA A 81 4.49 -5.24 12.80
C ALA A 81 3.16 -5.39 13.56
N ALA A 82 2.09 -4.71 13.10
CA ALA A 82 0.77 -4.80 13.72
C ALA A 82 0.15 -6.21 13.66
N VAL A 83 0.36 -6.97 12.57
CA VAL A 83 -0.13 -8.36 12.43
C VAL A 83 0.38 -9.26 13.56
N LYS A 84 1.58 -9.01 14.12
CA LYS A 84 2.13 -9.82 15.21
C LYS A 84 1.30 -9.73 16.48
N TYR A 85 0.69 -8.57 16.74
CA TYR A 85 -0.14 -8.31 17.90
C TYR A 85 -1.63 -8.55 17.61
N HIS A 86 -2.07 -8.31 16.38
CA HIS A 86 -3.46 -8.36 15.95
C HIS A 86 -3.65 -9.25 14.70
N PRO A 87 -3.33 -10.55 14.77
CA PRO A 87 -3.38 -11.45 13.61
C PRO A 87 -4.80 -11.67 13.10
N ASN A 88 -5.81 -11.40 13.91
CA ASN A 88 -7.22 -11.61 13.62
C ASN A 88 -7.99 -10.31 13.32
N ASP A 89 -7.30 -9.16 13.24
CA ASP A 89 -7.93 -7.90 12.87
C ASP A 89 -7.95 -7.77 11.32
N TYR A 90 -9.15 -7.88 10.73
CA TYR A 90 -9.32 -7.77 9.28
C TYR A 90 -8.82 -6.45 8.70
N ARG A 91 -8.85 -5.35 9.48
CA ARG A 91 -8.39 -4.02 9.03
C ARG A 91 -6.90 -4.01 8.73
N VAL A 92 -6.11 -4.71 9.54
CA VAL A 92 -4.66 -4.82 9.34
C VAL A 92 -4.35 -5.56 8.05
N HIS A 93 -5.05 -6.66 7.77
CA HIS A 93 -4.91 -7.42 6.53
C HIS A 93 -5.42 -6.64 5.32
N HIS A 94 -6.48 -5.83 5.47
CA HIS A 94 -6.96 -4.93 4.44
C HIS A 94 -5.90 -3.90 4.02
N VAL A 95 -5.32 -3.18 4.97
CA VAL A 95 -4.25 -2.19 4.68
C VAL A 95 -3.02 -2.88 4.10
N ARG A 96 -2.70 -4.09 4.57
CA ARG A 96 -1.61 -4.91 4.03
C ARG A 96 -1.86 -5.29 2.56
N ALA A 97 -3.08 -5.62 2.19
CA ALA A 97 -3.45 -5.91 0.81
C ALA A 97 -3.24 -4.69 -0.09
N ILE A 98 -3.65 -3.50 0.35
CA ILE A 98 -3.45 -2.25 -0.38
C ILE A 98 -1.95 -1.95 -0.53
N ALA A 99 -1.15 -2.13 0.53
CA ALA A 99 0.27 -1.88 0.48
C ALA A 99 1.01 -2.81 -0.52
N TYR A 100 0.64 -4.09 -0.58
CA TYR A 100 1.17 -5.01 -1.59
C TYR A 100 0.71 -4.63 -3.00
N ALA A 101 -0.56 -4.24 -3.16
CA ALA A 101 -1.10 -3.82 -4.45
C ALA A 101 -0.38 -2.58 -4.99
N ASP A 102 -0.10 -1.59 -4.13
CA ASP A 102 0.64 -0.37 -4.49
C ASP A 102 2.12 -0.65 -4.84
N ARG A 103 2.66 -1.78 -4.37
CA ARG A 103 3.96 -2.32 -4.79
C ARG A 103 3.89 -3.16 -6.07
N PHE A 104 2.72 -3.33 -6.64
CA PHE A 104 2.46 -4.22 -7.78
C PHE A 104 2.75 -5.70 -7.51
N GLU A 105 2.61 -6.14 -6.26
CA GLU A 105 2.75 -7.52 -5.81
C GLU A 105 1.38 -8.18 -5.73
N GLY A 106 0.85 -8.61 -6.89
CA GLY A 106 -0.53 -9.07 -7.03
C GLY A 106 -0.89 -10.28 -6.19
N GLU A 107 -0.05 -11.32 -6.16
CA GLU A 107 -0.30 -12.54 -5.39
C GLU A 107 -0.33 -12.30 -3.86
N PRO A 108 0.67 -11.63 -3.24
CA PRO A 108 0.61 -11.26 -1.83
C PRO A 108 -0.56 -10.31 -1.49
N ALA A 109 -0.92 -9.40 -2.42
CA ALA A 109 -2.05 -8.51 -2.25
C ALA A 109 -3.36 -9.29 -2.18
N PHE A 110 -3.56 -10.24 -3.10
CA PHE A 110 -4.74 -11.11 -3.12
C PHE A 110 -4.83 -11.95 -1.84
N ALA A 111 -3.75 -12.62 -1.44
CA ALA A 111 -3.73 -13.43 -0.22
C ALA A 111 -4.08 -12.61 1.04
N ALA A 112 -3.58 -11.37 1.14
CA ALA A 112 -3.90 -10.49 2.25
C ALA A 112 -5.37 -10.02 2.20
N ALA A 113 -5.93 -9.72 1.03
CA ALA A 113 -7.33 -9.34 0.85
C ALA A 113 -8.28 -10.50 1.17
N GLN A 114 -7.95 -11.71 0.72
CA GLN A 114 -8.69 -12.92 1.05
C GLN A 114 -8.72 -13.13 2.56
N ARG A 115 -7.57 -13.01 3.23
CA ARG A 115 -7.49 -13.14 4.69
C ARG A 115 -8.34 -12.09 5.40
N ALA A 116 -8.35 -10.85 4.94
CA ALA A 116 -9.21 -9.81 5.49
C ALA A 116 -10.69 -10.14 5.33
N ALA A 117 -11.11 -10.66 4.17
CA ALA A 117 -12.49 -11.08 3.91
C ALA A 117 -12.89 -12.25 4.82
N GLU A 118 -12.07 -13.30 4.93
CA GLU A 118 -12.30 -14.44 5.81
C GLU A 118 -12.52 -14.03 7.27
N LEU A 119 -11.67 -13.12 7.78
CA LEU A 119 -11.77 -12.61 9.15
C LEU A 119 -13.03 -11.76 9.36
N CYS A 120 -13.44 -11.01 8.34
CA CYS A 120 -14.64 -10.20 8.34
C CYS A 120 -15.91 -11.06 8.33
N ASP A 121 -15.91 -12.19 7.62
CA ASP A 121 -17.04 -13.08 7.45
C ASP A 121 -17.15 -14.15 8.56
N ALA A 122 -16.11 -14.27 9.40
CA ALA A 122 -16.07 -15.25 10.46
C ALA A 122 -17.23 -15.07 11.46
N THR A 123 -17.99 -16.14 11.70
CA THR A 123 -19.12 -16.17 12.63
C THR A 123 -19.03 -17.37 13.56
N PRO A 124 -18.77 -17.17 14.85
CA PRO A 124 -18.52 -15.89 15.55
C PRO A 124 -17.19 -15.24 15.16
N PRO A 125 -17.06 -13.91 15.33
CA PRO A 125 -15.79 -13.24 15.05
C PRO A 125 -14.70 -13.79 15.98
N PRO A 126 -13.44 -13.90 15.51
CA PRO A 126 -12.33 -14.35 16.35
C PRO A 126 -12.16 -13.46 17.58
N ALA A 127 -11.64 -14.03 18.68
CA ALA A 127 -11.40 -13.29 19.91
C ALA A 127 -10.51 -12.06 19.63
N GLY A 128 -10.95 -10.90 20.11
CA GLY A 128 -10.26 -9.62 19.92
C GLY A 128 -10.40 -9.00 18.52
N ALA A 129 -11.11 -9.63 17.59
CA ALA A 129 -11.37 -9.06 16.27
C ALA A 129 -12.47 -7.99 16.35
N PRO A 130 -12.33 -6.88 15.60
CA PRO A 130 -13.39 -5.89 15.49
C PRO A 130 -14.59 -6.46 14.71
N VAL A 131 -15.79 -5.98 15.05
CA VAL A 131 -17.01 -6.34 14.31
C VAL A 131 -16.95 -5.77 12.89
N CYS A 132 -17.14 -6.64 11.91
CA CYS A 132 -17.16 -6.24 10.51
C CYS A 132 -18.59 -5.85 10.09
N GLY A 133 -18.78 -4.58 9.74
CA GLY A 133 -20.05 -4.09 9.22
C GLY A 133 -20.25 -4.42 7.72
N ASP A 134 -21.50 -4.37 7.24
CA ASP A 134 -21.84 -4.73 5.85
C ASP A 134 -21.09 -3.90 4.79
N ALA A 135 -20.85 -2.63 5.06
CA ALA A 135 -20.07 -1.77 4.18
C ALA A 135 -18.60 -2.22 4.05
N ALA A 136 -17.99 -2.66 5.16
CA ALA A 136 -16.64 -3.18 5.16
C ALA A 136 -16.58 -4.53 4.44
N ARG A 137 -17.55 -5.43 4.69
CA ARG A 137 -17.68 -6.72 4.02
C ARG A 137 -17.78 -6.55 2.51
N SER A 138 -18.67 -5.67 2.04
CA SER A 138 -18.82 -5.40 0.61
C SER A 138 -17.54 -4.86 -0.04
N ARG A 139 -16.83 -3.96 0.64
CA ARG A 139 -15.53 -3.44 0.15
C ARG A 139 -14.46 -4.52 0.07
N LEU A 140 -14.36 -5.36 1.08
CA LEU A 140 -13.39 -6.46 1.11
C LEU A 140 -13.68 -7.51 0.04
N ALA A 141 -14.95 -7.85 -0.18
CA ALA A 141 -15.36 -8.76 -1.24
C ALA A 141 -14.97 -8.21 -2.63
N LEU A 142 -15.23 -6.90 -2.87
CA LEU A 142 -14.86 -6.25 -4.12
C LEU A 142 -13.34 -6.20 -4.30
N LEU A 143 -12.59 -5.84 -3.25
CA LEU A 143 -11.13 -5.79 -3.29
C LEU A 143 -10.54 -7.17 -3.57
N SER A 144 -11.00 -8.20 -2.87
CA SER A 144 -10.55 -9.58 -3.05
C SER A 144 -10.82 -10.07 -4.48
N ALA A 145 -12.03 -9.88 -5.01
CA ALA A 145 -12.39 -10.27 -6.37
C ALA A 145 -11.52 -9.54 -7.43
N THR A 146 -11.22 -8.26 -7.20
CA THR A 146 -10.38 -7.49 -8.13
C THR A 146 -8.92 -7.98 -8.10
N LEU A 147 -8.38 -8.19 -6.90
CA LEU A 147 -7.00 -8.65 -6.73
C LEU A 147 -6.81 -10.09 -7.20
N GLU A 148 -7.84 -10.94 -7.12
CA GLU A 148 -7.82 -12.27 -7.73
C GLU A 148 -7.56 -12.22 -9.24
N GLN A 149 -8.19 -11.27 -9.94
CA GLN A 149 -7.95 -11.08 -11.37
C GLN A 149 -6.54 -10.56 -11.66
N VAL A 150 -5.98 -9.76 -10.76
CA VAL A 150 -4.61 -9.25 -10.88
C VAL A 150 -3.58 -10.33 -10.59
N ALA A 151 -3.82 -11.16 -9.57
CA ALA A 151 -2.92 -12.27 -9.20
C ALA A 151 -2.74 -13.29 -10.34
N LYS A 152 -3.75 -13.44 -11.21
CA LYS A 152 -3.69 -14.31 -12.40
C LYS A 152 -2.84 -13.72 -13.55
N VAL A 153 -2.46 -12.45 -13.46
CA VAL A 153 -1.63 -11.79 -14.49
C VAL A 153 -0.16 -11.98 -14.16
N ASP A 154 0.58 -12.54 -15.10
CA ASP A 154 2.04 -12.63 -14.98
C ASP A 154 2.64 -11.22 -15.07
N MET A 155 2.95 -10.64 -13.91
CA MET A 155 3.52 -9.30 -13.77
C MET A 155 4.83 -9.12 -14.55
N LYS A 156 5.59 -10.19 -14.75
CA LYS A 156 6.85 -10.15 -15.52
C LYS A 156 6.58 -10.01 -17.01
N LYS A 157 5.53 -10.67 -17.50
CA LYS A 157 5.16 -10.64 -18.92
C LYS A 157 4.24 -9.47 -19.29
N GLN A 158 3.39 -9.05 -18.36
CA GLN A 158 2.37 -8.03 -18.60
C GLN A 158 2.29 -6.96 -17.50
N PRO A 159 3.41 -6.28 -17.19
CA PRO A 159 3.47 -5.37 -16.04
C PRO A 159 2.47 -4.19 -16.15
N TYR A 160 2.23 -3.70 -17.37
CA TYR A 160 1.31 -2.56 -17.59
C TYR A 160 -0.15 -2.94 -17.35
N ILE A 161 -0.57 -4.15 -17.73
CA ILE A 161 -1.95 -4.61 -17.53
C ILE A 161 -2.23 -4.82 -16.05
N ALA A 162 -1.30 -5.44 -15.34
CA ALA A 162 -1.43 -5.64 -13.91
C ALA A 162 -1.45 -4.30 -13.15
N LYS A 163 -0.54 -3.38 -13.51
CA LYS A 163 -0.52 -2.02 -12.94
C LYS A 163 -1.84 -1.28 -13.17
N ASP A 164 -2.36 -1.28 -14.39
CA ASP A 164 -3.62 -0.62 -14.72
C ASP A 164 -4.80 -1.20 -13.92
N ARG A 165 -4.88 -2.53 -13.78
CA ARG A 165 -5.92 -3.19 -12.98
C ARG A 165 -5.81 -2.84 -11.50
N ILE A 166 -4.60 -2.89 -10.93
CA ILE A 166 -4.35 -2.53 -9.52
C ILE A 166 -4.75 -1.07 -9.27
N MET A 167 -4.30 -0.15 -10.13
CA MET A 167 -4.63 1.26 -9.97
C MET A 167 -6.14 1.51 -10.06
N LYS A 168 -6.84 0.85 -10.98
CA LYS A 168 -8.30 0.94 -11.09
C LYS A 168 -9.03 0.38 -9.86
N SER A 169 -8.47 -0.64 -9.20
CA SER A 169 -9.09 -1.22 -7.99
C SER A 169 -8.87 -0.39 -6.74
N LEU A 170 -7.73 0.31 -6.64
CA LEU A 170 -7.39 1.13 -5.49
C LEU A 170 -8.08 2.51 -5.49
N HIS A 171 -8.44 3.02 -6.67
CA HIS A 171 -9.06 4.33 -6.79
C HIS A 171 -10.57 4.22 -6.96
N PRO A 172 -11.37 4.58 -5.94
CA PRO A 172 -12.84 4.54 -6.00
C PRO A 172 -13.45 5.51 -7.04
N THR A 173 -12.64 6.37 -7.65
CA THR A 173 -13.06 7.30 -8.71
C THR A 173 -13.47 6.59 -10.01
N PHE A 174 -13.20 5.30 -10.15
CA PHE A 174 -13.63 4.48 -11.29
C PHE A 174 -14.98 3.77 -11.09
N ILE A 175 -15.75 4.08 -10.07
CA ILE A 175 -17.17 3.76 -10.08
C ILE A 175 -17.77 4.61 -11.21
N PRO A 176 -18.25 4.01 -12.33
CA PRO A 176 -18.91 4.79 -13.37
C PRO A 176 -19.99 5.61 -12.70
N LYS A 177 -19.95 6.94 -12.84
CA LYS A 177 -21.08 7.77 -12.37
C LYS A 177 -22.34 7.13 -12.94
N PRO A 178 -23.37 6.83 -12.13
CA PRO A 178 -24.61 6.29 -12.64
C PRO A 178 -25.05 7.20 -13.78
N LYS A 179 -25.27 6.60 -14.95
CA LYS A 179 -25.73 7.32 -16.13
C LYS A 179 -26.96 8.14 -15.70
N PRO A 180 -26.98 9.47 -15.88
CA PRO A 180 -28.13 10.25 -15.49
C PRO A 180 -29.38 9.60 -16.10
N PRO A 181 -30.47 9.47 -15.34
CA PRO A 181 -31.70 8.90 -15.86
C PRO A 181 -32.04 9.61 -17.18
N ALA A 182 -32.27 8.81 -18.22
CA ALA A 182 -32.57 9.35 -19.54
C ALA A 182 -33.65 10.42 -19.36
N ALA A 183 -33.34 11.66 -19.80
CA ALA A 183 -34.30 12.76 -19.72
C ALA A 183 -35.61 12.27 -20.37
N LYS A 184 -36.67 12.28 -19.57
CA LYS A 184 -38.01 11.93 -20.10
C LYS A 184 -38.27 12.77 -21.35
N ALA A 185 -38.48 12.09 -22.46
CA ALA A 185 -38.83 12.76 -23.69
C ALA A 185 -39.95 13.79 -23.43
N PRO A 186 -39.88 15.00 -23.97
CA PRO A 186 -40.91 15.98 -23.80
C PRO A 186 -42.26 15.41 -24.31
N PRO A 187 -43.37 15.70 -23.62
CA PRO A 187 -44.67 15.23 -24.05
C PRO A 187 -44.95 15.68 -25.48
N ALA A 188 -45.38 14.74 -26.31
CA ALA A 188 -45.70 15.01 -27.69
C ALA A 188 -46.77 16.15 -27.77
N SER A 189 -46.42 17.19 -28.54
CA SER A 189 -47.33 18.31 -28.78
C SER A 189 -48.65 17.79 -29.37
N PRO A 190 -49.80 18.26 -28.88
CA PRO A 190 -51.08 17.89 -29.49
C PRO A 190 -51.09 18.36 -30.95
N LYS A 191 -51.41 17.43 -31.86
CA LYS A 191 -51.67 17.78 -33.27
C LYS A 191 -52.95 18.62 -33.37
N PRO A 192 -52.93 19.62 -34.29
CA PRO A 192 -54.11 20.45 -34.53
C PRO A 192 -55.30 19.70 -35.15
#